data_d979f8619564f21180ce689770b29057
#
_entry.id   d979f8619564f21180ce689770b29057
#
_cell.length_a   1.000
_cell.length_b   1.000
_cell.length_c   1.000
_cell.angle_alpha   90.00
_cell.angle_beta   90.00
_cell.angle_gamma   90.00
#
_symmetry.space_group_name_H-M   'P 1'
#
loop_
_entity.id
_entity.type
_entity.pdbx_description
1 polymer ?
#
loop_
_entity_poly.entity_id
_entity_poly.type
_entity_poly.pdbx_seq_one_letter_code
_entity_poly.pdbx_strand_id
1 'polypeptide(L)'
;MATEQMFCFQCEQVAKCEACTGGAGVCGKPADVAEAQDALTGAMIALARTAREAGVKNDRICDLIVDGLFTCMTNVNFDGQAVTALKDAVRVETVAVAAAAGIEPVSDYDVDQIWGDDEDIRSLKSLVLFGLRGTAAYADHARVLGYRDATVDEFFADALAQLAEPGSVDALLPLALKVGEVNLGCMRLLDEANTGTYGTPEPTTVAMEVEPGPFIVISGHDLHDLKLLLEQTEGTGVSIYTHGEMLPAHAYPELKKYPQLKGNFGTAWQNQKKEFDGVPAAFLFTTNCLMPPKESYADNVFTTEVVAFPGCTHIGPDKDFGPVIQKALELGGYDEPHTIPGINGGTTMTTGFAQGTVLSVADTVVDAVKSGAIKHFFLVAGCDGARPGRNYYTDFVKATPDDTVVLTLACGKYRFNDLDLGEIGGLPRLMDMGQCNDAYSAIQVAVALAEAFDCGVNDLPLSMVLSWYEQKAVCILLTLLYLGIRNIKLGPTLPAFVSPGVLDVLVENYGIAPITTPEADLAELLGE
;
A
#
# COMPACT_ATOMS: atom_id res chain seq x y z
N MET A 1 20.82 -3.74 31.86
CA MET A 1 20.85 -3.68 30.40
C MET A 1 20.27 -2.33 30.04
N ALA A 2 21.01 -1.48 29.32
CA ALA A 2 20.44 -0.25 28.77
C ALA A 2 19.32 -0.71 27.84
N THR A 3 18.12 -0.19 28.00
CA THR A 3 17.03 -0.40 27.05
C THR A 3 17.47 0.27 25.75
N GLU A 4 17.73 -0.52 24.72
CA GLU A 4 17.92 -0.01 23.37
C GLU A 4 16.73 0.89 23.04
N GLN A 5 17.00 2.11 22.61
CA GLN A 5 15.98 3.10 22.28
C GLN A 5 15.98 3.27 20.76
N MET A 6 14.82 3.09 20.14
CA MET A 6 14.63 3.32 18.73
C MET A 6 14.21 4.77 18.46
N PHE A 7 14.38 5.20 17.20
CA PHE A 7 13.67 6.35 16.66
C PHE A 7 12.93 5.92 15.39
N CYS A 8 11.61 6.15 15.32
CA CYS A 8 10.83 5.87 14.12
C CYS A 8 9.55 6.72 14.11
N PHE A 9 9.28 7.40 13.00
CA PHE A 9 8.09 8.25 12.83
C PHE A 9 7.42 8.07 11.45
N GLN A 10 7.68 6.95 10.77
CA GLN A 10 7.34 6.73 9.36
C GLN A 10 5.87 6.36 9.08
N CYS A 11 5.01 6.16 10.09
CA CYS A 11 3.61 5.76 9.90
C CYS A 11 2.65 6.59 10.76
N GLU A 12 1.37 6.55 10.45
CA GLU A 12 0.31 7.28 11.15
C GLU A 12 0.17 6.86 12.61
N GLN A 13 0.55 5.62 12.95
CA GLN A 13 0.35 5.00 14.25
C GLN A 13 1.42 5.40 15.27
N VAL A 14 2.40 6.24 14.89
CA VAL A 14 3.50 6.63 15.78
C VAL A 14 3.03 7.15 17.13
N ALA A 15 3.83 6.87 18.17
CA ALA A 15 3.48 7.24 19.53
C ALA A 15 3.27 8.76 19.67
N LYS A 16 2.12 9.15 20.24
CA LYS A 16 1.74 10.55 20.50
C LYS A 16 1.66 11.46 19.28
N CYS A 17 1.61 10.91 18.05
CA CYS A 17 1.75 11.65 16.78
C CYS A 17 3.11 12.37 16.67
N GLU A 18 4.16 11.87 17.29
CA GLU A 18 5.53 12.42 17.28
C GLU A 18 6.50 11.37 16.72
N ALA A 19 6.92 10.41 17.57
CA ALA A 19 7.82 9.32 17.20
C ALA A 19 7.73 8.15 18.17
N CYS A 20 8.10 6.95 17.72
CA CYS A 20 8.37 5.81 18.58
C CYS A 20 9.84 5.88 19.04
N THR A 21 10.08 6.06 20.35
CA THR A 21 11.42 6.25 20.93
C THR A 21 11.73 5.25 22.06
N GLY A 22 10.86 4.25 22.26
CA GLY A 22 11.01 3.22 23.30
C GLY A 22 11.73 1.96 22.83
N GLY A 23 11.55 0.86 23.56
CA GLY A 23 12.07 -0.46 23.19
C GLY A 23 11.30 -1.14 22.05
N ALA A 24 10.12 -0.62 21.66
CA ALA A 24 9.35 -1.07 20.53
C ALA A 24 8.45 0.03 19.97
N GLY A 25 8.15 -0.06 18.67
CA GLY A 25 7.16 0.78 18.00
C GLY A 25 5.72 0.38 18.36
N VAL A 26 4.75 1.27 18.10
CA VAL A 26 3.31 0.99 18.28
C VAL A 26 2.86 -0.18 17.38
N CYS A 27 3.48 -0.36 16.22
CA CYS A 27 3.25 -1.51 15.33
C CYS A 27 3.77 -2.84 15.87
N GLY A 28 4.53 -2.82 16.96
CA GLY A 28 5.17 -4.00 17.55
C GLY A 28 6.59 -4.28 17.04
N LYS A 29 7.16 -3.42 16.17
CA LYS A 29 8.55 -3.55 15.71
C LYS A 29 9.51 -3.32 16.88
N PRO A 30 10.41 -4.28 17.22
CA PRO A 30 11.42 -4.10 18.25
C PRO A 30 12.47 -3.05 17.86
N ALA A 31 13.18 -2.50 18.86
CA ALA A 31 14.19 -1.45 18.64
C ALA A 31 15.37 -1.94 17.78
N ASP A 32 15.84 -3.17 18.01
CA ASP A 32 16.92 -3.80 17.23
C ASP A 32 16.56 -3.98 15.74
N VAL A 33 15.30 -4.30 15.44
CA VAL A 33 14.81 -4.36 14.05
C VAL A 33 14.76 -2.96 13.42
N ALA A 34 14.36 -1.93 14.18
CA ALA A 34 14.38 -0.55 13.69
C ALA A 34 15.82 -0.11 13.37
N GLU A 35 16.76 -0.39 14.25
CA GLU A 35 18.19 -0.12 14.06
C GLU A 35 18.76 -0.87 12.84
N ALA A 36 18.39 -2.15 12.66
CA ALA A 36 18.80 -2.95 11.50
C ALA A 36 18.25 -2.34 10.19
N GLN A 37 17.01 -1.82 10.18
CA GLN A 37 16.42 -1.15 9.02
C GLN A 37 17.10 0.20 8.70
N ASP A 38 17.51 0.94 9.71
CA ASP A 38 18.28 2.18 9.52
C ASP A 38 19.69 1.85 8.99
N ALA A 39 20.35 0.81 9.52
CA ALA A 39 21.63 0.33 8.99
C ALA A 39 21.52 -0.18 7.54
N LEU A 40 20.43 -0.87 7.16
CA LEU A 40 20.15 -1.28 5.78
C LEU A 40 19.94 -0.05 4.89
N THR A 41 19.22 0.97 5.36
CA THR A 41 19.03 2.24 4.63
C THR A 41 20.38 2.92 4.38
N GLY A 42 21.26 2.97 5.38
CA GLY A 42 22.62 3.51 5.24
C GLY A 42 23.48 2.75 4.23
N ALA A 43 23.37 1.42 4.21
CA ALA A 43 24.08 0.58 3.24
C ALA A 43 23.55 0.77 1.81
N MET A 44 22.23 0.91 1.61
CA MET A 44 21.65 1.23 0.30
C MET A 44 22.10 2.60 -0.22
N ILE A 45 22.18 3.61 0.64
CA ILE A 45 22.74 4.92 0.27
C ILE A 45 24.22 4.80 -0.14
N ALA A 46 25.01 3.97 0.55
CA ALA A 46 26.40 3.71 0.18
C ALA A 46 26.51 3.02 -1.18
N LEU A 47 25.69 2.01 -1.46
CA LEU A 47 25.62 1.34 -2.76
C LEU A 47 25.26 2.33 -3.87
N ALA A 48 24.22 3.14 -3.67
CA ALA A 48 23.77 4.15 -4.63
C ALA A 48 24.87 5.18 -4.96
N ARG A 49 25.59 5.66 -3.94
CA ARG A 49 26.72 6.60 -4.11
C ARG A 49 27.91 5.94 -4.82
N THR A 50 28.26 4.72 -4.45
CA THR A 50 29.32 3.95 -5.10
C THR A 50 29.00 3.70 -6.56
N ALA A 51 27.76 3.31 -6.87
CA ALA A 51 27.30 3.10 -8.25
C ALA A 51 27.35 4.38 -9.09
N ARG A 52 26.94 5.53 -8.51
CA ARG A 52 27.04 6.84 -9.14
C ARG A 52 28.49 7.24 -9.44
N GLU A 53 29.40 7.07 -8.48
CA GLU A 53 30.82 7.37 -8.65
C GLU A 53 31.49 6.44 -9.68
N ALA A 54 31.07 5.17 -9.72
CA ALA A 54 31.54 4.19 -10.70
C ALA A 54 30.92 4.38 -12.10
N GLY A 55 29.83 5.15 -12.22
CA GLY A 55 29.06 5.27 -13.45
C GLY A 55 28.37 3.95 -13.85
N VAL A 56 28.01 3.11 -12.89
CA VAL A 56 27.42 1.78 -13.09
C VAL A 56 25.93 1.83 -12.77
N LYS A 57 25.13 1.32 -13.70
CA LYS A 57 23.70 1.07 -13.52
C LYS A 57 23.42 -0.35 -14.01
N ASN A 58 22.83 -1.19 -13.18
CA ASN A 58 22.45 -2.55 -13.54
C ASN A 58 21.30 -3.06 -12.67
N ASP A 59 20.63 -4.11 -13.12
CA ASP A 59 19.46 -4.70 -12.46
C ASP A 59 19.76 -5.17 -11.03
N ARG A 60 20.95 -5.70 -10.77
CA ARG A 60 21.31 -6.20 -9.43
C ARG A 60 21.35 -5.08 -8.40
N ILE A 61 21.87 -3.90 -8.75
CA ILE A 61 21.86 -2.72 -7.87
C ILE A 61 20.42 -2.30 -7.60
N CYS A 62 19.61 -2.22 -8.66
CA CYS A 62 18.20 -1.83 -8.55
C CYS A 62 17.41 -2.81 -7.70
N ASP A 63 17.59 -4.13 -7.91
CA ASP A 63 16.90 -5.17 -7.14
C ASP A 63 17.22 -5.08 -5.65
N LEU A 64 18.48 -4.96 -5.28
CA LEU A 64 18.88 -4.83 -3.87
C LEU A 64 18.33 -3.57 -3.21
N ILE A 65 18.26 -2.46 -3.95
CA ILE A 65 17.69 -1.21 -3.44
C ILE A 65 16.17 -1.34 -3.28
N VAL A 66 15.48 -1.91 -4.25
CA VAL A 66 14.02 -2.13 -4.19
C VAL A 66 13.66 -3.07 -3.04
N ASP A 67 14.33 -4.22 -2.93
CA ASP A 67 14.13 -5.18 -1.83
C ASP A 67 14.38 -4.53 -0.46
N GLY A 68 15.45 -3.73 -0.35
CA GLY A 68 15.80 -3.06 0.89
C GLY A 68 14.82 -1.97 1.29
N LEU A 69 14.39 -1.13 0.35
CA LEU A 69 13.38 -0.09 0.59
C LEU A 69 12.03 -0.71 0.99
N PHE A 70 11.60 -1.77 0.31
CA PHE A 70 10.37 -2.48 0.62
C PHE A 70 10.45 -3.17 1.97
N THR A 71 11.56 -3.85 2.29
CA THR A 71 11.82 -4.46 3.61
C THR A 71 11.68 -3.45 4.76
N CYS A 72 12.07 -2.19 4.55
CA CYS A 72 12.02 -1.14 5.56
C CYS A 72 10.63 -0.49 5.74
N MET A 73 9.62 -0.88 4.96
CA MET A 73 8.27 -0.35 5.12
C MET A 73 7.61 -0.79 6.42
N THR A 74 6.54 -0.09 6.79
CA THR A 74 5.76 -0.39 7.99
C THR A 74 5.01 -1.72 7.83
N ASN A 75 5.08 -2.59 8.85
CA ASN A 75 4.38 -3.89 8.90
C ASN A 75 4.75 -4.86 7.76
N VAL A 76 6.02 -4.87 7.37
CA VAL A 76 6.60 -5.80 6.37
C VAL A 76 7.51 -6.80 7.06
N ASN A 77 8.67 -6.38 7.52
CA ASN A 77 9.68 -7.28 8.07
C ASN A 77 9.96 -6.97 9.55
N PHE A 78 9.76 -7.97 10.39
CA PHE A 78 10.00 -7.94 11.83
C PHE A 78 11.19 -8.82 12.23
N ASP A 79 11.88 -9.46 11.27
CA ASP A 79 13.02 -10.33 11.50
C ASP A 79 14.33 -9.58 11.28
N GLY A 80 14.98 -9.20 12.37
CA GLY A 80 16.28 -8.50 12.33
C GLY A 80 17.39 -9.31 11.67
N GLN A 81 17.30 -10.66 11.64
CA GLN A 81 18.28 -11.50 10.96
C GLN A 81 18.09 -11.40 9.43
N ALA A 82 16.85 -11.46 8.95
CA ALA A 82 16.53 -11.28 7.53
C ALA A 82 16.96 -9.90 7.03
N VAL A 83 16.65 -8.84 7.80
CA VAL A 83 17.07 -7.46 7.49
C VAL A 83 18.60 -7.34 7.44
N THR A 84 19.29 -7.96 8.40
CA THR A 84 20.77 -7.93 8.45
C THR A 84 21.38 -8.70 7.27
N ALA A 85 20.82 -9.85 6.89
CA ALA A 85 21.29 -10.62 5.75
C ALA A 85 21.17 -9.82 4.44
N LEU A 86 20.06 -9.09 4.24
CA LEU A 86 19.89 -8.22 3.07
C LEU A 86 20.89 -7.05 3.09
N LYS A 87 21.11 -6.42 4.25
CA LYS A 87 22.14 -5.37 4.40
C LYS A 87 23.53 -5.88 4.00
N ASP A 88 23.88 -7.09 4.43
CA ASP A 88 25.18 -7.66 4.10
C ASP A 88 25.29 -7.99 2.60
N ALA A 89 24.21 -8.42 1.94
CA ALA A 89 24.16 -8.56 0.48
C ALA A 89 24.37 -7.22 -0.25
N VAL A 90 23.76 -6.14 0.24
CA VAL A 90 23.95 -4.76 -0.29
C VAL A 90 25.42 -4.35 -0.16
N ARG A 91 26.06 -4.59 0.99
CA ARG A 91 27.49 -4.28 1.20
C ARG A 91 28.42 -5.09 0.29
N VAL A 92 28.13 -6.37 0.08
CA VAL A 92 28.89 -7.21 -0.86
C VAL A 92 28.82 -6.63 -2.26
N GLU A 93 27.64 -6.21 -2.72
CA GLU A 93 27.50 -5.58 -4.03
C GLU A 93 28.23 -4.23 -4.10
N THR A 94 28.19 -3.41 -3.05
CA THR A 94 28.92 -2.15 -2.96
C THR A 94 30.41 -2.34 -3.21
N VAL A 95 31.00 -3.36 -2.55
CA VAL A 95 32.43 -3.72 -2.74
C VAL A 95 32.68 -4.24 -4.16
N ALA A 96 31.79 -5.05 -4.72
CA ALA A 96 31.93 -5.60 -6.06
C ALA A 96 31.91 -4.48 -7.14
N VAL A 97 30.96 -3.54 -7.03
CA VAL A 97 30.85 -2.38 -7.94
C VAL A 97 32.12 -1.51 -7.85
N ALA A 98 32.58 -1.20 -6.63
CA ALA A 98 33.79 -0.39 -6.44
C ALA A 98 35.03 -1.07 -7.03
N ALA A 99 35.22 -2.37 -6.75
CA ALA A 99 36.35 -3.14 -7.28
C ALA A 99 36.35 -3.22 -8.81
N ALA A 100 35.18 -3.41 -9.43
CA ALA A 100 35.04 -3.42 -10.90
C ALA A 100 35.39 -2.08 -11.55
N ALA A 101 35.11 -0.97 -10.87
CA ALA A 101 35.40 0.38 -11.33
C ALA A 101 36.82 0.87 -10.93
N GLY A 102 37.53 0.13 -10.06
CA GLY A 102 38.86 0.54 -9.56
C GLY A 102 38.79 1.75 -8.60
N ILE A 103 37.71 1.92 -7.87
CA ILE A 103 37.49 2.96 -6.84
C ILE A 103 37.39 2.35 -5.46
N GLU A 104 37.48 3.17 -4.42
CA GLU A 104 37.17 2.72 -3.05
C GLU A 104 35.64 2.70 -2.84
N PRO A 105 35.10 1.69 -2.14
CA PRO A 105 33.67 1.67 -1.82
C PRO A 105 33.31 2.79 -0.86
N VAL A 106 32.18 3.45 -1.09
CA VAL A 106 31.65 4.45 -0.17
C VAL A 106 31.19 3.74 1.12
N SER A 107 31.52 4.32 2.26
CA SER A 107 31.08 3.79 3.57
C SER A 107 29.58 3.96 3.75
N ASP A 108 28.98 3.08 4.58
CA ASP A 108 27.57 3.18 4.96
C ASP A 108 27.26 4.59 5.49
N TYR A 109 26.11 5.10 5.08
CA TYR A 109 25.63 6.41 5.53
C TYR A 109 25.03 6.29 6.91
N ASP A 110 25.36 7.21 7.80
CA ASP A 110 24.74 7.32 9.10
C ASP A 110 23.37 8.01 8.97
N VAL A 111 22.30 7.25 9.10
CA VAL A 111 20.91 7.73 8.92
C VAL A 111 20.51 8.72 10.01
N ASP A 112 21.18 8.72 11.17
CA ASP A 112 20.98 9.74 12.21
C ASP A 112 21.26 11.16 11.72
N GLN A 113 22.05 11.31 10.65
CA GLN A 113 22.26 12.61 10.01
C GLN A 113 20.97 13.13 9.33
N ILE A 114 20.06 12.26 8.90
CA ILE A 114 18.74 12.66 8.41
C ILE A 114 17.86 13.05 9.59
N TRP A 115 17.83 12.20 10.63
CA TRP A 115 16.96 12.42 11.77
C TRP A 115 17.34 13.64 12.62
N GLY A 116 18.63 13.98 12.66
CA GLY A 116 19.18 15.14 13.37
C GLY A 116 19.30 16.44 12.56
N ASP A 117 18.87 16.45 11.30
CA ASP A 117 18.91 17.63 10.43
C ASP A 117 17.92 18.72 10.88
N ASP A 118 18.01 19.92 10.30
CA ASP A 118 16.99 20.96 10.43
C ASP A 118 15.60 20.39 10.18
N GLU A 119 14.58 20.90 10.89
CA GLU A 119 13.23 20.30 10.89
C GLU A 119 12.61 20.22 9.49
N ASP A 120 12.75 21.27 8.67
CA ASP A 120 12.22 21.29 7.31
C ASP A 120 13.02 20.38 6.38
N ILE A 121 14.35 20.36 6.53
CA ILE A 121 15.23 19.46 5.76
C ILE A 121 14.95 18.00 6.11
N ARG A 122 14.85 17.68 7.42
CA ARG A 122 14.45 16.35 7.89
C ARG A 122 13.10 15.93 7.33
N SER A 123 12.12 16.84 7.33
CA SER A 123 10.78 16.60 6.79
C SER A 123 10.82 16.27 5.30
N LEU A 124 11.52 17.04 4.51
CA LEU A 124 11.64 16.81 3.07
C LEU A 124 12.43 15.54 2.73
N LYS A 125 13.55 15.27 3.43
CA LYS A 125 14.29 14.01 3.31
C LYS A 125 13.43 12.80 3.68
N SER A 126 12.58 12.93 4.71
CA SER A 126 11.64 11.89 5.12
C SER A 126 10.57 11.65 4.05
N LEU A 127 10.00 12.70 3.46
CA LEU A 127 9.04 12.58 2.35
C LEU A 127 9.65 11.84 1.16
N VAL A 128 10.91 12.17 0.79
CA VAL A 128 11.63 11.47 -0.28
C VAL A 128 11.84 10.00 0.09
N LEU A 129 12.45 9.71 1.25
CA LEU A 129 12.77 8.34 1.67
C LEU A 129 11.52 7.47 1.80
N PHE A 130 10.47 8.01 2.43
CA PHE A 130 9.23 7.25 2.63
C PHE A 130 8.45 7.10 1.32
N GLY A 131 8.48 8.10 0.45
CA GLY A 131 7.96 7.99 -0.91
C GLY A 131 8.67 6.89 -1.71
N LEU A 132 10.01 6.85 -1.67
CA LEU A 132 10.80 5.78 -2.31
C LEU A 132 10.44 4.39 -1.77
N ARG A 133 10.27 4.24 -0.43
CA ARG A 133 9.84 2.97 0.16
C ARG A 133 8.49 2.51 -0.40
N GLY A 134 7.52 3.42 -0.52
CA GLY A 134 6.21 3.11 -1.10
C GLY A 134 6.27 2.74 -2.58
N THR A 135 7.02 3.50 -3.38
CA THR A 135 7.22 3.24 -4.81
C THR A 135 7.94 1.90 -5.04
N ALA A 136 8.90 1.55 -4.17
CA ALA A 136 9.64 0.29 -4.27
C ALA A 136 8.72 -0.94 -4.17
N ALA A 137 7.66 -0.91 -3.33
CA ALA A 137 6.69 -1.99 -3.27
C ALA A 137 5.95 -2.19 -4.61
N TYR A 138 5.58 -1.11 -5.28
CA TYR A 138 4.93 -1.20 -6.60
C TYR A 138 5.88 -1.66 -7.69
N ALA A 139 7.14 -1.21 -7.67
CA ALA A 139 8.17 -1.66 -8.58
C ALA A 139 8.46 -3.16 -8.41
N ASP A 140 8.46 -3.65 -7.17
CA ASP A 140 8.63 -5.07 -6.86
C ASP A 140 7.51 -5.92 -7.47
N HIS A 141 6.25 -5.54 -7.25
CA HIS A 141 5.10 -6.26 -7.80
C HIS A 141 5.07 -6.28 -9.34
N ALA A 142 5.52 -5.21 -10.00
CA ALA A 142 5.67 -5.21 -11.45
C ALA A 142 6.83 -6.12 -11.89
N ARG A 143 7.95 -6.09 -11.16
CA ARG A 143 9.18 -6.86 -11.45
C ARG A 143 8.93 -8.37 -11.39
N VAL A 144 8.18 -8.88 -10.39
CA VAL A 144 7.89 -10.32 -10.27
C VAL A 144 7.03 -10.83 -11.44
N LEU A 145 6.32 -9.95 -12.14
CA LEU A 145 5.60 -10.23 -13.38
C LEU A 145 6.45 -10.01 -14.66
N GLY A 146 7.74 -9.67 -14.50
CA GLY A 146 8.66 -9.43 -15.61
C GLY A 146 8.57 -8.04 -16.24
N TYR A 147 7.89 -7.09 -15.61
CA TYR A 147 7.78 -5.70 -16.07
C TYR A 147 8.78 -4.81 -15.35
N ARG A 148 9.57 -4.06 -16.13
CA ARG A 148 10.58 -3.11 -15.63
C ARG A 148 10.56 -1.84 -16.46
N ASP A 149 10.89 -0.72 -15.83
CA ASP A 149 11.11 0.58 -16.47
C ASP A 149 12.43 1.17 -15.95
N ALA A 150 13.38 1.37 -16.84
CA ALA A 150 14.71 1.89 -16.49
C ALA A 150 14.65 3.25 -15.80
N THR A 151 13.65 4.10 -16.13
CA THR A 151 13.46 5.40 -15.49
C THR A 151 13.09 5.24 -14.02
N VAL A 152 12.25 4.26 -13.70
CA VAL A 152 11.85 3.93 -12.32
C VAL A 152 13.03 3.32 -11.58
N ASP A 153 13.66 2.29 -12.16
CA ASP A 153 14.76 1.54 -11.55
C ASP A 153 15.96 2.43 -11.21
N GLU A 154 16.39 3.26 -12.16
CA GLU A 154 17.54 4.14 -11.98
C GLU A 154 17.28 5.27 -10.97
N PHE A 155 16.04 5.75 -10.88
CA PHE A 155 15.68 6.83 -9.98
C PHE A 155 15.87 6.47 -8.51
N PHE A 156 15.65 5.22 -8.11
CA PHE A 156 15.85 4.80 -6.72
C PHE A 156 17.29 5.06 -6.25
N ALA A 157 18.29 4.67 -7.05
CA ALA A 157 19.69 4.90 -6.72
C ALA A 157 20.03 6.39 -6.75
N ASP A 158 19.57 7.13 -7.78
CA ASP A 158 19.84 8.55 -7.91
C ASP A 158 19.27 9.36 -6.73
N ALA A 159 18.04 9.06 -6.29
CA ALA A 159 17.40 9.73 -5.17
C ALA A 159 18.05 9.39 -3.83
N LEU A 160 18.38 8.09 -3.58
CA LEU A 160 19.09 7.69 -2.36
C LEU A 160 20.46 8.36 -2.25
N ALA A 161 21.21 8.47 -3.37
CA ALA A 161 22.48 9.16 -3.36
C ALA A 161 22.34 10.66 -3.04
N GLN A 162 21.24 11.31 -3.47
CA GLN A 162 20.96 12.71 -3.17
C GLN A 162 20.59 12.94 -1.70
N LEU A 163 19.96 11.96 -1.02
CA LEU A 163 19.63 12.08 0.41
C LEU A 163 20.86 12.25 1.31
N ALA A 164 22.02 11.75 0.89
CA ALA A 164 23.28 11.91 1.60
C ALA A 164 23.97 13.27 1.37
N GLU A 165 23.50 14.06 0.41
CA GLU A 165 24.03 15.40 0.16
C GLU A 165 23.47 16.42 1.15
N PRO A 166 24.19 17.54 1.40
CA PRO A 166 23.64 18.64 2.17
C PRO A 166 22.31 19.13 1.57
N GLY A 167 21.25 19.11 2.37
CA GLY A 167 19.91 19.48 1.90
C GLY A 167 19.64 20.99 1.92
N SER A 168 18.79 21.43 1.00
CA SER A 168 18.08 22.69 1.08
C SER A 168 16.64 22.50 0.63
N VAL A 169 15.72 23.34 1.10
CA VAL A 169 14.31 23.29 0.69
C VAL A 169 14.18 23.36 -0.83
N ASP A 170 14.95 24.27 -1.47
CA ASP A 170 14.94 24.46 -2.93
C ASP A 170 15.40 23.22 -3.73
N ALA A 171 16.24 22.37 -3.14
CA ALA A 171 16.70 21.13 -3.76
C ALA A 171 15.79 19.93 -3.45
N LEU A 172 15.30 19.83 -2.21
CA LEU A 172 14.57 18.65 -1.73
C LEU A 172 13.08 18.67 -2.08
N LEU A 173 12.45 19.85 -2.16
CA LEU A 173 11.03 19.93 -2.56
C LEU A 173 10.80 19.44 -4.01
N PRO A 174 11.61 19.88 -5.02
CA PRO A 174 11.53 19.30 -6.36
C PRO A 174 11.83 17.79 -6.37
N LEU A 175 12.76 17.31 -5.53
CA LEU A 175 13.07 15.87 -5.44
C LEU A 175 11.88 15.09 -4.88
N ALA A 176 11.17 15.60 -3.86
CA ALA A 176 9.96 14.97 -3.34
C ALA A 176 8.83 14.91 -4.40
N LEU A 177 8.64 15.98 -5.17
CA LEU A 177 7.69 15.97 -6.29
C LEU A 177 8.13 15.01 -7.41
N LYS A 178 9.44 14.86 -7.64
CA LYS A 178 9.98 13.89 -8.60
C LYS A 178 9.72 12.45 -8.17
N VAL A 179 9.73 12.14 -6.86
CA VAL A 179 9.24 10.83 -6.36
C VAL A 179 7.80 10.61 -6.80
N GLY A 180 6.94 11.62 -6.70
CA GLY A 180 5.54 11.53 -7.14
C GLY A 180 5.39 11.27 -8.64
N GLU A 181 6.20 11.94 -9.48
CA GLU A 181 6.25 11.72 -10.92
C GLU A 181 6.66 10.27 -11.26
N VAL A 182 7.74 9.81 -10.64
CA VAL A 182 8.24 8.45 -10.88
C VAL A 182 7.27 7.39 -10.37
N ASN A 183 6.63 7.64 -9.22
CA ASN A 183 5.59 6.76 -8.70
C ASN A 183 4.38 6.67 -9.62
N LEU A 184 3.98 7.75 -10.30
CA LEU A 184 2.93 7.69 -11.34
C LEU A 184 3.32 6.72 -12.46
N GLY A 185 4.56 6.80 -12.95
CA GLY A 185 5.10 5.88 -13.94
C GLY A 185 5.17 4.44 -13.44
N CYS A 186 5.53 4.25 -12.16
CA CYS A 186 5.60 2.95 -11.51
C CYS A 186 4.21 2.32 -11.33
N MET A 187 3.21 3.08 -10.89
CA MET A 187 1.83 2.59 -10.78
C MET A 187 1.24 2.23 -12.16
N ARG A 188 1.55 3.03 -13.20
CA ARG A 188 1.19 2.69 -14.60
C ARG A 188 1.81 1.36 -15.01
N LEU A 189 3.09 1.16 -14.74
CA LEU A 189 3.81 -0.08 -15.04
C LEU A 189 3.18 -1.29 -14.34
N LEU A 190 2.77 -1.14 -13.07
CA LEU A 190 2.11 -2.20 -12.33
C LEU A 190 0.69 -2.47 -12.84
N ASP A 191 -0.07 -1.44 -13.22
CA ASP A 191 -1.39 -1.60 -13.88
C ASP A 191 -1.26 -2.38 -15.20
N GLU A 192 -0.27 -2.02 -16.04
CA GLU A 192 0.05 -2.75 -17.26
C GLU A 192 0.47 -4.21 -16.98
N ALA A 193 1.26 -4.46 -15.93
CA ALA A 193 1.69 -5.79 -15.53
C ALA A 193 0.51 -6.65 -15.06
N ASN A 194 -0.32 -6.13 -14.17
CA ASN A 194 -1.47 -6.82 -13.63
C ASN A 194 -2.53 -7.11 -14.71
N THR A 195 -2.92 -6.08 -15.48
CA THR A 195 -3.94 -6.23 -16.52
C THR A 195 -3.45 -7.06 -17.70
N GLY A 196 -2.18 -6.95 -18.07
CA GLY A 196 -1.54 -7.76 -19.11
C GLY A 196 -1.43 -9.24 -18.73
N THR A 197 -1.27 -9.54 -17.44
CA THR A 197 -1.11 -10.91 -16.94
C THR A 197 -2.44 -11.56 -16.57
N TYR A 198 -3.35 -10.81 -15.91
CA TYR A 198 -4.57 -11.37 -15.32
C TYR A 198 -5.86 -10.90 -16.00
N GLY A 199 -5.77 -10.01 -16.96
CA GLY A 199 -6.90 -9.41 -17.66
C GLY A 199 -7.43 -8.16 -16.96
N THR A 200 -8.30 -7.42 -17.63
CA THR A 200 -8.94 -6.22 -17.07
C THR A 200 -9.91 -6.61 -15.97
N PRO A 201 -9.84 -5.98 -14.78
CA PRO A 201 -10.79 -6.24 -13.70
C PRO A 201 -12.24 -6.00 -14.12
N GLU A 202 -13.11 -6.89 -13.70
CA GLU A 202 -14.56 -6.83 -13.95
C GLU A 202 -15.32 -6.74 -12.62
N PRO A 203 -16.41 -5.95 -12.52
CA PRO A 203 -17.23 -5.89 -11.32
C PRO A 203 -17.63 -7.28 -10.84
N THR A 204 -17.23 -7.62 -9.62
CA THR A 204 -17.42 -8.95 -9.07
C THR A 204 -17.88 -8.85 -7.62
N THR A 205 -19.01 -9.47 -7.30
CA THR A 205 -19.49 -9.60 -5.93
C THR A 205 -18.79 -10.77 -5.25
N VAL A 206 -18.20 -10.52 -4.10
CA VAL A 206 -17.38 -11.46 -3.32
C VAL A 206 -18.10 -11.79 -2.02
N ALA A 207 -18.29 -13.09 -1.75
CA ALA A 207 -18.90 -13.55 -0.51
C ALA A 207 -17.94 -13.45 0.68
N MET A 208 -18.50 -13.23 1.86
CA MET A 208 -17.79 -13.25 3.15
C MET A 208 -18.17 -14.49 3.97
N GLU A 209 -18.44 -15.58 3.30
CA GLU A 209 -18.77 -16.88 3.90
C GLU A 209 -17.67 -17.89 3.57
N VAL A 210 -17.18 -18.58 4.60
CA VAL A 210 -16.22 -19.68 4.47
C VAL A 210 -17.00 -21.00 4.36
N GLU A 211 -16.77 -21.73 3.25
CA GLU A 211 -17.33 -23.06 3.05
C GLU A 211 -16.69 -24.08 4.01
N PRO A 212 -17.40 -25.19 4.35
CA PRO A 212 -16.81 -26.28 5.14
C PRO A 212 -15.58 -26.89 4.45
N GLY A 213 -14.60 -27.30 5.25
CA GLY A 213 -13.38 -27.96 4.78
C GLY A 213 -12.12 -27.11 4.91
N PRO A 214 -10.94 -27.66 4.53
CA PRO A 214 -9.67 -27.00 4.71
C PRO A 214 -9.55 -25.75 3.84
N PHE A 215 -8.94 -24.69 4.41
CA PHE A 215 -8.76 -23.45 3.67
C PHE A 215 -7.50 -22.68 4.07
N ILE A 216 -7.06 -21.84 3.15
CA ILE A 216 -5.97 -20.88 3.31
C ILE A 216 -6.53 -19.47 3.19
N VAL A 217 -6.07 -18.58 4.07
CA VAL A 217 -6.30 -17.13 3.97
C VAL A 217 -5.02 -16.49 3.48
N ILE A 218 -5.07 -15.86 2.29
CA ILE A 218 -3.93 -15.14 1.72
C ILE A 218 -4.13 -13.63 1.88
N SER A 219 -3.12 -12.97 2.42
CA SER A 219 -3.11 -11.52 2.70
C SER A 219 -1.90 -10.84 2.08
N GLY A 220 -2.08 -9.59 1.68
CA GLY A 220 -1.04 -8.78 1.03
C GLY A 220 -1.54 -8.20 -0.29
N HIS A 221 -0.61 -7.99 -1.24
CA HIS A 221 -0.90 -7.31 -2.51
C HIS A 221 -0.46 -8.12 -3.72
N ASP A 222 0.46 -9.08 -3.56
CA ASP A 222 1.09 -9.77 -4.67
C ASP A 222 0.15 -10.80 -5.32
N LEU A 223 -0.31 -10.46 -6.54
CA LEU A 223 -1.17 -11.33 -7.33
C LEU A 223 -0.41 -12.51 -7.94
N HIS A 224 0.91 -12.43 -8.07
CA HIS A 224 1.74 -13.52 -8.56
C HIS A 224 1.76 -14.69 -7.58
N ASP A 225 2.00 -14.41 -6.30
CA ASP A 225 1.96 -15.42 -5.25
C ASP A 225 0.56 -16.06 -5.12
N LEU A 226 -0.51 -15.25 -5.22
CA LEU A 226 -1.87 -15.80 -5.27
C LEU A 226 -2.06 -16.75 -6.46
N LYS A 227 -1.60 -16.35 -7.66
CA LYS A 227 -1.69 -17.19 -8.87
C LYS A 227 -0.98 -18.51 -8.68
N LEU A 228 0.25 -18.51 -8.17
CA LEU A 228 1.01 -19.73 -7.90
C LEU A 228 0.36 -20.60 -6.82
N LEU A 229 -0.21 -19.99 -5.77
CA LEU A 229 -0.96 -20.72 -4.76
C LEU A 229 -2.22 -21.38 -5.35
N LEU A 230 -2.96 -20.67 -6.22
CA LEU A 230 -4.12 -21.22 -6.91
C LEU A 230 -3.74 -22.41 -7.79
N GLU A 231 -2.64 -22.34 -8.53
CA GLU A 231 -2.13 -23.46 -9.34
C GLU A 231 -1.75 -24.68 -8.48
N GLN A 232 -1.07 -24.46 -7.35
CA GLN A 232 -0.63 -25.55 -6.48
C GLN A 232 -1.76 -26.16 -5.64
N THR A 233 -2.86 -25.45 -5.44
CA THR A 233 -4.04 -25.94 -4.71
C THR A 233 -5.07 -26.63 -5.59
N GLU A 234 -4.88 -26.65 -6.92
CA GLU A 234 -5.82 -27.25 -7.85
C GLU A 234 -5.97 -28.76 -7.56
N GLY A 235 -7.20 -29.22 -7.33
CA GLY A 235 -7.53 -30.62 -7.04
C GLY A 235 -7.16 -31.12 -5.62
N THR A 236 -6.63 -30.27 -4.75
CA THR A 236 -6.27 -30.65 -3.36
C THR A 236 -7.47 -30.65 -2.39
N GLY A 237 -8.59 -30.02 -2.75
CA GLY A 237 -9.74 -29.81 -1.88
C GLY A 237 -9.57 -28.65 -0.90
N VAL A 238 -8.51 -27.88 -1.00
CA VAL A 238 -8.27 -26.67 -0.17
C VAL A 238 -8.91 -25.46 -0.83
N SER A 239 -9.72 -24.72 -0.10
CA SER A 239 -10.33 -23.44 -0.52
C SER A 239 -9.39 -22.27 -0.20
N ILE A 240 -9.42 -21.23 -1.04
CA ILE A 240 -8.62 -20.01 -0.88
C ILE A 240 -9.55 -18.83 -0.63
N TYR A 241 -9.23 -18.06 0.41
CA TYR A 241 -9.91 -16.82 0.78
C TYR A 241 -8.90 -15.67 0.79
N THR A 242 -9.29 -14.55 0.20
CA THR A 242 -8.47 -13.33 0.25
C THR A 242 -8.69 -12.59 1.58
N HIS A 243 -7.72 -11.77 1.96
CA HIS A 243 -7.83 -10.86 3.10
C HIS A 243 -7.18 -9.51 2.77
N GLY A 244 -7.75 -8.43 3.29
CA GLY A 244 -7.17 -7.08 3.12
C GLY A 244 -7.05 -6.69 1.65
N GLU A 245 -5.88 -6.24 1.23
CA GLU A 245 -5.62 -5.77 -0.14
C GLU A 245 -5.62 -6.86 -1.22
N MET A 246 -5.79 -8.13 -0.84
CA MET A 246 -5.95 -9.20 -1.82
C MET A 246 -7.38 -9.31 -2.38
N LEU A 247 -8.38 -8.66 -1.76
CA LEU A 247 -9.79 -8.68 -2.21
C LEU A 247 -9.96 -8.37 -3.72
N PRO A 248 -9.29 -7.37 -4.30
CA PRO A 248 -9.45 -7.04 -5.73
C PRO A 248 -9.05 -8.15 -6.69
N ALA A 249 -8.31 -9.16 -6.24
CA ALA A 249 -7.94 -10.32 -7.05
C ALA A 249 -9.16 -11.06 -7.64
N HIS A 250 -10.30 -11.04 -6.93
CA HIS A 250 -11.55 -11.64 -7.41
C HIS A 250 -12.12 -10.99 -8.67
N ALA A 251 -11.69 -9.78 -9.01
CA ALA A 251 -12.13 -9.08 -10.21
C ALA A 251 -11.36 -9.47 -11.49
N TYR A 252 -10.16 -10.03 -11.34
CA TYR A 252 -9.31 -10.39 -12.48
C TYR A 252 -9.74 -11.70 -13.13
N PRO A 253 -10.05 -11.73 -14.47
CA PRO A 253 -10.55 -12.92 -15.17
C PRO A 253 -9.66 -14.16 -15.00
N GLU A 254 -8.33 -14.00 -15.08
CA GLU A 254 -7.37 -15.10 -14.99
C GLU A 254 -7.19 -15.65 -13.57
N LEU A 255 -7.63 -14.92 -12.54
CA LEU A 255 -7.61 -15.38 -11.15
C LEU A 255 -8.97 -15.97 -10.74
N LYS A 256 -10.07 -15.27 -11.03
CA LYS A 256 -11.41 -15.73 -10.65
C LYS A 256 -11.88 -17.00 -11.36
N LYS A 257 -11.19 -17.44 -12.43
CA LYS A 257 -11.49 -18.72 -13.08
C LYS A 257 -11.18 -19.95 -12.22
N TYR A 258 -10.35 -19.81 -11.19
CA TYR A 258 -10.01 -20.91 -10.28
C TYR A 258 -11.16 -21.15 -9.29
N PRO A 259 -11.82 -22.34 -9.32
CA PRO A 259 -13.02 -22.58 -8.51
C PRO A 259 -12.75 -22.64 -7.01
N GLN A 260 -11.48 -22.82 -6.58
CA GLN A 260 -11.08 -22.80 -5.19
C GLN A 260 -10.86 -21.39 -4.63
N LEU A 261 -10.83 -20.34 -5.47
CA LEU A 261 -10.86 -18.94 -5.00
C LEU A 261 -12.31 -18.60 -4.66
N LYS A 262 -12.66 -18.66 -3.36
CA LYS A 262 -14.05 -18.69 -2.90
C LYS A 262 -14.62 -17.34 -2.50
N GLY A 263 -13.89 -16.58 -1.70
CA GLY A 263 -14.41 -15.37 -1.11
C GLY A 263 -13.33 -14.58 -0.35
N ASN A 264 -13.79 -13.63 0.45
CA ASN A 264 -12.92 -12.82 1.30
C ASN A 264 -13.14 -13.15 2.77
N PHE A 265 -12.05 -13.28 3.51
CA PHE A 265 -12.01 -13.56 4.93
C PHE A 265 -11.72 -12.27 5.71
N GLY A 266 -12.64 -11.85 6.58
CA GLY A 266 -12.40 -10.71 7.44
C GLY A 266 -12.34 -9.36 6.71
N THR A 267 -11.61 -8.42 7.29
CA THR A 267 -11.57 -7.02 6.88
C THR A 267 -10.15 -6.50 6.65
N ALA A 268 -9.80 -5.31 7.16
CA ALA A 268 -8.48 -4.73 6.98
C ALA A 268 -7.46 -5.26 8.01
N TRP A 269 -6.20 -5.08 7.70
CA TRP A 269 -5.03 -5.63 8.39
C TRP A 269 -5.00 -5.43 9.91
N GLN A 270 -5.51 -4.32 10.44
CA GLN A 270 -5.49 -4.03 11.89
C GLN A 270 -6.38 -4.97 12.71
N ASN A 271 -7.30 -5.67 12.06
CA ASN A 271 -8.22 -6.60 12.70
C ASN A 271 -7.69 -8.05 12.77
N GLN A 272 -6.56 -8.38 12.13
CA GLN A 272 -5.97 -9.72 12.07
C GLN A 272 -5.92 -10.42 13.43
N LYS A 273 -5.46 -9.73 14.48
CA LYS A 273 -5.37 -10.32 15.83
C LYS A 273 -6.71 -10.78 16.41
N LYS A 274 -7.81 -10.24 15.93
CA LYS A 274 -9.17 -10.63 16.34
C LYS A 274 -9.75 -11.65 15.35
N GLU A 275 -9.58 -11.40 14.06
CA GLU A 275 -10.21 -12.18 13.00
C GLU A 275 -9.56 -13.54 12.80
N PHE A 276 -8.25 -13.70 13.08
CA PHE A 276 -7.53 -14.97 12.90
C PHE A 276 -7.46 -15.82 14.16
N ASP A 277 -7.90 -15.28 15.31
CA ASP A 277 -7.82 -15.97 16.60
C ASP A 277 -8.79 -17.15 16.66
N GLY A 278 -8.26 -18.36 16.83
CA GLY A 278 -9.07 -19.58 16.90
C GLY A 278 -9.61 -20.09 15.55
N VAL A 279 -9.16 -19.53 14.44
CA VAL A 279 -9.58 -19.92 13.09
C VAL A 279 -8.76 -21.14 12.61
N PRO A 280 -9.40 -22.22 12.14
CA PRO A 280 -8.74 -23.42 11.68
C PRO A 280 -8.23 -23.30 10.24
N ALA A 281 -7.37 -22.33 9.98
CA ALA A 281 -6.82 -22.02 8.65
C ALA A 281 -5.30 -21.83 8.68
N ALA A 282 -4.64 -22.04 7.54
CA ALA A 282 -3.31 -21.52 7.30
C ALA A 282 -3.39 -20.08 6.76
N PHE A 283 -2.46 -19.23 7.20
CA PHE A 283 -2.41 -17.82 6.83
C PHE A 283 -1.12 -17.54 6.06
N LEU A 284 -1.23 -17.09 4.80
CA LEU A 284 -0.09 -16.75 3.96
C LEU A 284 -0.02 -15.23 3.78
N PHE A 285 1.10 -14.64 4.16
CA PHE A 285 1.38 -13.21 3.95
C PHE A 285 2.40 -13.03 2.84
N THR A 286 1.99 -12.36 1.78
CA THR A 286 2.82 -12.11 0.59
C THR A 286 3.54 -10.78 0.64
N THR A 287 2.92 -9.78 1.27
CA THR A 287 3.46 -8.42 1.42
C THR A 287 3.00 -7.81 2.74
N ASN A 288 3.15 -6.48 2.93
CA ASN A 288 2.52 -5.78 4.05
C ASN A 288 0.98 -5.89 3.94
N CYS A 289 0.17 -5.78 4.94
CA CYS A 289 0.53 -5.40 6.30
C CYS A 289 0.41 -6.63 7.21
N LEU A 290 1.53 -7.13 7.68
CA LEU A 290 1.56 -8.17 8.71
C LEU A 290 1.45 -7.53 10.09
N MET A 291 0.54 -8.03 10.95
CA MET A 291 0.59 -7.74 12.38
C MET A 291 1.35 -8.86 13.11
N PRO A 292 2.10 -8.54 14.19
CA PRO A 292 2.68 -9.57 15.04
C PRO A 292 1.62 -10.63 15.43
N PRO A 293 1.76 -11.89 15.00
CA PRO A 293 0.77 -12.95 15.27
C PRO A 293 0.61 -13.21 16.76
N LYS A 294 -0.60 -13.61 17.18
CA LYS A 294 -0.79 -14.17 18.52
C LYS A 294 -0.28 -15.62 18.58
N GLU A 295 0.14 -16.06 19.77
CA GLU A 295 0.55 -17.44 20.01
C GLU A 295 -0.51 -18.46 19.58
N SER A 296 -1.79 -18.11 19.66
CA SER A 296 -2.92 -18.97 19.31
C SER A 296 -2.98 -19.38 17.83
N TYR A 297 -2.34 -18.63 16.92
CA TYR A 297 -2.30 -18.95 15.50
C TYR A 297 -0.92 -18.75 14.83
N ALA A 298 0.10 -18.38 15.59
CA ALA A 298 1.45 -18.12 15.04
C ALA A 298 2.02 -19.31 14.24
N ASP A 299 1.78 -20.54 14.70
CA ASP A 299 2.22 -21.76 14.02
C ASP A 299 1.50 -22.04 12.68
N ASN A 300 0.44 -21.29 12.40
CA ASN A 300 -0.33 -21.37 11.15
C ASN A 300 0.02 -20.24 10.17
N VAL A 301 0.95 -19.35 10.54
CA VAL A 301 1.36 -18.19 9.74
C VAL A 301 2.58 -18.52 8.90
N PHE A 302 2.48 -18.20 7.62
CA PHE A 302 3.53 -18.32 6.61
C PHE A 302 3.77 -16.95 5.98
N THR A 303 5.03 -16.69 5.64
CA THR A 303 5.45 -15.46 4.98
C THR A 303 6.23 -15.80 3.71
N THR A 304 6.28 -14.85 2.78
CA THR A 304 7.07 -14.97 1.55
C THR A 304 7.63 -13.61 1.15
N GLU A 305 8.47 -13.54 0.12
CA GLU A 305 9.13 -12.30 -0.37
C GLU A 305 9.92 -11.59 0.74
N VAL A 306 9.77 -10.28 0.85
CA VAL A 306 10.43 -9.47 1.89
C VAL A 306 9.69 -9.48 3.23
N VAL A 307 8.54 -10.14 3.32
CA VAL A 307 7.78 -10.23 4.57
C VAL A 307 8.38 -11.31 5.47
N ALA A 308 8.69 -10.97 6.70
CA ALA A 308 9.19 -11.94 7.67
C ALA A 308 8.76 -11.60 9.10
N PHE A 309 8.53 -12.64 9.88
CA PHE A 309 8.31 -12.54 11.33
C PHE A 309 9.02 -13.68 12.05
N PRO A 310 9.74 -13.41 13.17
CA PRO A 310 10.46 -14.43 13.91
C PRO A 310 9.55 -15.60 14.33
N GLY A 311 9.95 -16.82 14.01
CA GLY A 311 9.20 -18.04 14.35
C GLY A 311 8.13 -18.45 13.34
N CYS A 312 7.78 -17.62 12.36
CA CYS A 312 6.91 -18.03 11.26
C CYS A 312 7.70 -18.77 10.18
N THR A 313 7.04 -19.71 9.49
CA THR A 313 7.64 -20.40 8.35
C THR A 313 7.71 -19.46 7.14
N HIS A 314 8.91 -19.24 6.63
CA HIS A 314 9.12 -18.43 5.43
C HIS A 314 9.22 -19.31 4.19
N ILE A 315 8.43 -18.98 3.16
CA ILE A 315 8.43 -19.63 1.84
C ILE A 315 9.52 -18.97 1.00
N GLY A 316 10.43 -19.78 0.49
CA GLY A 316 11.58 -19.32 -0.28
C GLY A 316 11.24 -18.86 -1.71
N PRO A 317 12.29 -18.45 -2.46
CA PRO A 317 12.14 -17.97 -3.84
C PRO A 317 11.60 -19.01 -4.82
N ASP A 318 11.66 -20.30 -4.48
CA ASP A 318 11.11 -21.41 -5.26
C ASP A 318 9.56 -21.47 -5.22
N LYS A 319 8.97 -20.68 -4.30
CA LYS A 319 7.51 -20.57 -4.16
C LYS A 319 6.81 -21.92 -3.98
N ASP A 320 7.43 -22.83 -3.25
CA ASP A 320 6.78 -24.08 -2.86
C ASP A 320 5.79 -23.83 -1.71
N PHE A 321 4.50 -23.73 -2.02
CA PHE A 321 3.42 -23.57 -1.05
C PHE A 321 2.96 -24.91 -0.44
N GLY A 322 3.62 -26.02 -0.72
CA GLY A 322 3.33 -27.32 -0.14
C GLY A 322 3.18 -27.29 1.39
N PRO A 323 4.07 -26.63 2.16
CA PRO A 323 3.91 -26.50 3.61
C PRO A 323 2.63 -25.77 4.05
N VAL A 324 2.19 -24.74 3.32
CA VAL A 324 0.95 -23.99 3.59
C VAL A 324 -0.26 -24.88 3.34
N ILE A 325 -0.26 -25.60 2.20
CA ILE A 325 -1.33 -26.53 1.79
C ILE A 325 -1.45 -27.66 2.82
N GLN A 326 -0.33 -28.27 3.20
CA GLN A 326 -0.29 -29.34 4.20
C GLN A 326 -0.85 -28.86 5.55
N LYS A 327 -0.49 -27.66 6.00
CA LYS A 327 -1.02 -27.07 7.23
C LYS A 327 -2.55 -26.88 7.15
N ALA A 328 -3.08 -26.38 6.05
CA ALA A 328 -4.52 -26.22 5.88
C ALA A 328 -5.26 -27.57 5.94
N LEU A 329 -4.71 -28.60 5.30
CA LEU A 329 -5.24 -29.97 5.35
C LEU A 329 -5.23 -30.56 6.77
N GLU A 330 -4.16 -30.32 7.55
CA GLU A 330 -4.04 -30.76 8.95
C GLU A 330 -5.06 -30.07 9.85
N LEU A 331 -5.33 -28.78 9.63
CA LEU A 331 -6.29 -28.01 10.41
C LEU A 331 -7.76 -28.37 10.08
N GLY A 332 -8.02 -28.83 8.85
CA GLY A 332 -9.32 -29.35 8.40
C GLY A 332 -10.41 -28.33 8.13
N GLY A 333 -10.25 -27.09 8.58
CA GLY A 333 -11.22 -26.01 8.38
C GLY A 333 -12.45 -26.12 9.27
N TYR A 334 -13.54 -25.45 8.85
CA TYR A 334 -14.83 -25.51 9.56
C TYR A 334 -15.67 -26.72 9.12
N ASP A 335 -16.47 -27.25 10.03
CA ASP A 335 -17.42 -28.34 9.73
C ASP A 335 -18.71 -27.85 9.05
N GLU A 336 -19.08 -26.58 9.26
CA GLU A 336 -20.27 -25.90 8.72
C GLU A 336 -19.89 -24.55 8.10
N PRO A 337 -20.72 -23.97 7.20
CA PRO A 337 -20.47 -22.64 6.66
C PRO A 337 -20.33 -21.59 7.77
N HIS A 338 -19.32 -20.74 7.65
CA HIS A 338 -18.99 -19.72 8.64
C HIS A 338 -18.95 -18.33 8.02
N THR A 339 -19.90 -17.46 8.35
CA THR A 339 -19.97 -16.09 7.85
C THR A 339 -19.16 -15.14 8.73
N ILE A 340 -18.31 -14.34 8.13
CA ILE A 340 -17.54 -13.29 8.80
C ILE A 340 -18.03 -11.95 8.22
N PRO A 341 -19.00 -11.29 8.86
CA PRO A 341 -19.59 -10.07 8.30
C PRO A 341 -18.60 -8.92 8.31
N GLY A 342 -18.76 -8.00 7.37
CA GLY A 342 -18.07 -6.72 7.35
C GLY A 342 -18.38 -5.84 8.56
N ILE A 343 -17.72 -4.71 8.66
CA ILE A 343 -17.81 -3.80 9.83
C ILE A 343 -19.27 -3.31 10.04
N ASN A 344 -20.04 -3.17 8.97
CA ASN A 344 -21.42 -2.69 9.00
C ASN A 344 -22.46 -3.84 8.97
N GLY A 345 -22.00 -5.09 8.97
CA GLY A 345 -22.85 -6.28 9.00
C GLY A 345 -23.20 -6.86 7.63
N GLY A 346 -22.67 -6.30 6.55
CA GLY A 346 -22.80 -6.87 5.20
C GLY A 346 -22.04 -8.20 5.08
N THR A 347 -22.51 -9.08 4.21
CA THR A 347 -21.94 -10.42 3.99
C THR A 347 -21.39 -10.60 2.58
N THR A 348 -21.42 -9.55 1.78
CA THR A 348 -20.85 -9.47 0.44
C THR A 348 -20.21 -8.11 0.25
N MET A 349 -19.23 -8.06 -0.64
CA MET A 349 -18.57 -6.84 -1.12
C MET A 349 -18.47 -6.90 -2.65
N THR A 350 -18.45 -5.74 -3.31
CA THR A 350 -18.25 -5.69 -4.76
C THR A 350 -16.97 -4.91 -5.07
N THR A 351 -16.09 -5.50 -5.89
CA THR A 351 -14.82 -4.90 -6.34
C THR A 351 -14.71 -4.99 -7.86
N GLY A 352 -13.70 -4.33 -8.46
CA GLY A 352 -13.41 -4.46 -9.90
C GLY A 352 -13.85 -3.27 -10.75
N PHE A 353 -14.14 -2.12 -10.15
CA PHE A 353 -14.45 -0.88 -10.87
C PHE A 353 -13.17 -0.11 -11.27
N ALA A 354 -12.17 -0.83 -11.81
CA ALA A 354 -10.96 -0.20 -12.34
C ALA A 354 -11.25 0.65 -13.60
N GLN A 355 -10.24 1.40 -14.06
CA GLN A 355 -10.37 2.32 -15.20
C GLN A 355 -11.03 1.66 -16.42
N GLY A 356 -10.64 0.44 -16.78
CA GLY A 356 -11.20 -0.27 -17.94
C GLY A 356 -12.71 -0.43 -17.86
N THR A 357 -13.22 -0.77 -16.67
CA THR A 357 -14.67 -0.90 -16.43
C THR A 357 -15.35 0.46 -16.41
N VAL A 358 -14.85 1.44 -15.65
CA VAL A 358 -15.51 2.75 -15.50
C VAL A 358 -15.51 3.50 -16.83
N LEU A 359 -14.41 3.46 -17.58
CA LEU A 359 -14.33 4.11 -18.89
C LEU A 359 -15.21 3.43 -19.95
N SER A 360 -15.50 2.13 -19.83
CA SER A 360 -16.43 1.45 -20.73
C SER A 360 -17.87 1.96 -20.62
N VAL A 361 -18.23 2.57 -19.52
CA VAL A 361 -19.55 3.20 -19.25
C VAL A 361 -19.46 4.73 -19.15
N ALA A 362 -18.37 5.33 -19.63
CA ALA A 362 -18.12 6.77 -19.51
C ALA A 362 -19.25 7.63 -20.05
N ASP A 363 -19.85 7.25 -21.21
CA ASP A 363 -20.99 7.99 -21.78
C ASP A 363 -22.18 8.01 -20.81
N THR A 364 -22.46 6.89 -20.13
CA THR A 364 -23.55 6.82 -19.12
C THR A 364 -23.26 7.72 -17.93
N VAL A 365 -22.00 7.73 -17.46
CA VAL A 365 -21.57 8.62 -16.35
C VAL A 365 -21.70 10.08 -16.76
N VAL A 366 -21.21 10.44 -17.95
CA VAL A 366 -21.28 11.81 -18.48
C VAL A 366 -22.74 12.27 -18.64
N ASP A 367 -23.61 11.42 -19.14
CA ASP A 367 -25.04 11.72 -19.30
C ASP A 367 -25.74 11.88 -17.94
N ALA A 368 -25.39 11.04 -16.94
CA ALA A 368 -25.90 11.15 -15.59
C ALA A 368 -25.49 12.47 -14.90
N VAL A 369 -24.25 12.92 -15.12
CA VAL A 369 -23.77 14.22 -14.62
C VAL A 369 -24.46 15.37 -15.36
N LYS A 370 -24.55 15.34 -16.69
CA LYS A 370 -25.20 16.40 -17.50
C LYS A 370 -26.70 16.53 -17.21
N SER A 371 -27.37 15.44 -16.90
CA SER A 371 -28.79 15.45 -16.49
C SER A 371 -29.01 15.88 -15.04
N GLY A 372 -27.95 15.99 -14.23
CA GLY A 372 -28.00 16.28 -12.81
C GLY A 372 -28.43 15.07 -11.94
N ALA A 373 -28.45 13.88 -12.49
CA ALA A 373 -28.69 12.64 -11.74
C ALA A 373 -27.51 12.33 -10.81
N ILE A 374 -26.27 12.59 -11.26
CA ILE A 374 -25.08 12.60 -10.41
C ILE A 374 -24.60 14.05 -10.28
N LYS A 375 -24.54 14.54 -9.04
CA LYS A 375 -24.10 15.89 -8.75
C LYS A 375 -22.67 15.99 -8.28
N HIS A 376 -22.18 14.92 -7.61
CA HIS A 376 -20.83 14.93 -7.03
C HIS A 376 -20.24 13.53 -6.94
N PHE A 377 -18.92 13.45 -7.01
CA PHE A 377 -18.13 12.25 -6.73
C PHE A 377 -17.29 12.47 -5.48
N PHE A 378 -17.20 11.47 -4.65
CA PHE A 378 -16.28 11.45 -3.51
C PHE A 378 -15.28 10.31 -3.70
N LEU A 379 -13.99 10.60 -3.75
CA LEU A 379 -12.95 9.60 -3.61
C LEU A 379 -12.63 9.45 -2.11
N VAL A 380 -13.27 8.48 -1.46
CA VAL A 380 -13.03 8.14 -0.06
C VAL A 380 -12.14 6.91 -0.03
N ALA A 381 -10.84 7.09 0.17
CA ALA A 381 -9.87 6.05 -0.15
C ALA A 381 -8.61 6.12 0.73
N GLY A 382 -7.74 5.13 0.56
CA GLY A 382 -6.43 5.06 1.20
C GLY A 382 -6.32 3.97 2.26
N CYS A 383 -5.33 4.08 3.16
CA CYS A 383 -5.07 3.04 4.14
C CYS A 383 -6.13 3.00 5.25
N ASP A 384 -6.31 1.84 5.88
CA ASP A 384 -6.96 1.74 7.19
C ASP A 384 -5.91 1.64 8.31
N GLY A 385 -6.33 1.59 9.58
CA GLY A 385 -5.43 1.51 10.73
C GLY A 385 -6.14 1.33 12.06
N ALA A 386 -5.34 1.03 13.09
CA ALA A 386 -5.82 0.70 14.41
C ALA A 386 -6.17 1.92 15.29
N ARG A 387 -5.75 3.13 14.91
CA ARG A 387 -6.00 4.35 15.70
C ARG A 387 -7.50 4.65 15.79
N PRO A 388 -8.03 5.03 16.96
CA PRO A 388 -9.41 5.51 17.10
C PRO A 388 -9.71 6.72 16.19
N GLY A 389 -10.99 6.90 15.81
CA GLY A 389 -11.43 8.02 14.97
C GLY A 389 -11.66 7.66 13.51
N ARG A 390 -11.25 6.47 13.05
CA ARG A 390 -11.45 6.04 11.65
C ARG A 390 -12.90 5.70 11.28
N ASN A 391 -13.82 5.67 12.25
CA ASN A 391 -15.28 5.63 11.95
C ASN A 391 -15.74 6.89 11.19
N TYR A 392 -14.96 7.98 11.21
CA TYR A 392 -15.19 9.15 10.39
C TYR A 392 -15.50 8.77 8.93
N TYR A 393 -14.72 7.86 8.33
CA TYR A 393 -14.91 7.48 6.93
C TYR A 393 -16.22 6.70 6.71
N THR A 394 -16.60 5.84 7.66
CA THR A 394 -17.90 5.17 7.63
C THR A 394 -19.05 6.16 7.71
N ASP A 395 -18.97 7.08 8.66
CA ASP A 395 -20.02 8.05 8.93
C ASP A 395 -20.12 9.07 7.79
N PHE A 396 -18.97 9.49 7.21
CA PHE A 396 -18.93 10.35 6.02
C PHE A 396 -19.66 9.70 4.84
N VAL A 397 -19.31 8.44 4.51
CA VAL A 397 -19.94 7.73 3.39
C VAL A 397 -21.44 7.53 3.61
N LYS A 398 -21.88 7.20 4.83
CA LYS A 398 -23.30 7.08 5.17
C LYS A 398 -24.07 8.41 5.05
N ALA A 399 -23.38 9.53 5.20
CA ALA A 399 -23.98 10.86 5.13
C ALA A 399 -23.99 11.46 3.69
N THR A 400 -23.33 10.81 2.72
CA THR A 400 -23.31 11.29 1.32
C THR A 400 -24.72 11.32 0.74
N PRO A 401 -25.13 12.41 0.02
CA PRO A 401 -26.43 12.51 -0.61
C PRO A 401 -26.70 11.41 -1.65
N ASP A 402 -27.98 11.08 -1.86
CA ASP A 402 -28.40 10.00 -2.77
C ASP A 402 -28.07 10.26 -4.25
N ASP A 403 -27.77 11.48 -4.62
CA ASP A 403 -27.36 11.91 -5.95
C ASP A 403 -25.83 12.04 -6.10
N THR A 404 -25.07 11.31 -5.27
CA THR A 404 -23.60 11.27 -5.31
C THR A 404 -23.06 9.85 -5.45
N VAL A 405 -21.85 9.74 -5.99
CA VAL A 405 -21.12 8.48 -6.16
C VAL A 405 -19.89 8.49 -5.27
N VAL A 406 -19.63 7.37 -4.59
CA VAL A 406 -18.43 7.13 -3.79
C VAL A 406 -17.50 6.17 -4.53
N LEU A 407 -16.32 6.66 -4.88
CA LEU A 407 -15.21 5.86 -5.38
C LEU A 407 -14.31 5.49 -4.20
N THR A 408 -13.82 4.27 -4.18
CA THR A 408 -12.89 3.82 -3.12
C THR A 408 -11.80 2.91 -3.66
N LEU A 409 -10.73 2.79 -2.91
CA LEU A 409 -9.62 1.86 -3.14
C LEU A 409 -8.80 1.68 -1.85
N ALA A 410 -7.93 0.68 -1.83
CA ALA A 410 -7.06 0.36 -0.69
C ALA A 410 -7.83 -0.12 0.57
N CYS A 411 -7.13 -0.36 1.68
CA CYS A 411 -7.72 -0.91 2.91
C CYS A 411 -8.82 -0.04 3.54
N GLY A 412 -8.81 1.26 3.31
CA GLY A 412 -9.83 2.18 3.83
C GLY A 412 -11.25 1.83 3.41
N LYS A 413 -11.40 1.14 2.27
CA LYS A 413 -12.69 0.62 1.78
C LYS A 413 -13.44 -0.22 2.81
N TYR A 414 -12.74 -1.02 3.62
CA TYR A 414 -13.36 -1.91 4.60
C TYR A 414 -14.16 -1.20 5.69
N ARG A 415 -14.05 0.11 5.78
CA ARG A 415 -14.88 0.92 6.67
C ARG A 415 -16.33 1.01 6.21
N PHE A 416 -16.60 0.74 4.91
CA PHE A 416 -17.93 0.96 4.33
C PHE A 416 -18.24 0.12 3.08
N ASN A 417 -17.32 -0.70 2.55
CA ASN A 417 -17.55 -1.45 1.30
C ASN A 417 -18.55 -2.61 1.44
N ASP A 418 -18.97 -2.91 2.65
CA ASP A 418 -20.06 -3.84 2.97
C ASP A 418 -21.44 -3.14 3.10
N LEU A 419 -21.51 -1.83 2.79
CA LEU A 419 -22.77 -1.07 2.72
C LEU A 419 -23.41 -1.20 1.34
N ASP A 420 -24.74 -1.24 1.31
CA ASP A 420 -25.52 -1.03 0.10
C ASP A 420 -25.96 0.45 0.05
N LEU A 421 -25.35 1.23 -0.83
CA LEU A 421 -25.71 2.63 -1.07
C LEU A 421 -26.75 2.79 -2.20
N GLY A 422 -27.17 1.71 -2.84
CA GLY A 422 -28.07 1.75 -4.00
C GLY A 422 -27.38 2.14 -5.30
N GLU A 423 -28.20 2.55 -6.27
CA GLU A 423 -27.78 2.82 -7.65
C GLU A 423 -28.32 4.16 -8.17
N ILE A 424 -27.60 4.77 -9.11
CA ILE A 424 -28.05 5.93 -9.90
C ILE A 424 -28.00 5.56 -11.39
N GLY A 425 -29.18 5.47 -12.04
CA GLY A 425 -29.23 5.17 -13.48
C GLY A 425 -28.64 3.80 -13.86
N GLY A 426 -28.65 2.83 -12.95
CA GLY A 426 -28.05 1.52 -13.13
C GLY A 426 -26.55 1.44 -12.83
N LEU A 427 -25.97 2.53 -12.33
CA LEU A 427 -24.60 2.59 -11.83
C LEU A 427 -24.61 2.49 -10.30
N PRO A 428 -23.84 1.59 -9.68
CA PRO A 428 -23.75 1.53 -8.23
C PRO A 428 -23.15 2.82 -7.68
N ARG A 429 -23.69 3.29 -6.55
CA ARG A 429 -23.18 4.49 -5.88
C ARG A 429 -21.87 4.26 -5.14
N LEU A 430 -21.50 3.02 -4.87
CA LEU A 430 -20.22 2.64 -4.26
C LEU A 430 -19.44 1.78 -5.23
N MET A 431 -18.25 2.25 -5.62
CA MET A 431 -17.39 1.59 -6.59
C MET A 431 -16.00 1.37 -6.02
N ASP A 432 -15.63 0.11 -5.72
CA ASP A 432 -14.27 -0.27 -5.33
C ASP A 432 -13.40 -0.46 -6.57
N MET A 433 -12.41 0.42 -6.72
CA MET A 433 -11.51 0.49 -7.87
C MET A 433 -10.33 -0.50 -7.77
N GLY A 434 -10.03 -1.02 -6.58
CA GLY A 434 -8.97 -2.01 -6.44
C GLY A 434 -8.02 -1.80 -5.24
N GLN A 435 -6.78 -2.21 -5.41
CA GLN A 435 -5.69 -2.05 -4.43
C GLN A 435 -5.21 -0.59 -4.34
N CYS A 436 -4.26 -0.32 -3.45
CA CYS A 436 -3.72 1.04 -3.30
C CYS A 436 -2.99 1.54 -4.57
N ASN A 437 -2.31 0.68 -5.33
CA ASN A 437 -1.72 1.02 -6.63
C ASN A 437 -2.76 1.39 -7.70
N ASP A 438 -4.01 0.94 -7.54
CA ASP A 438 -5.12 1.32 -8.43
C ASP A 438 -5.57 2.80 -8.22
N ALA A 439 -4.85 3.56 -7.38
CA ALA A 439 -4.84 5.01 -7.44
C ALA A 439 -4.52 5.52 -8.86
N TYR A 440 -3.73 4.76 -9.65
CA TYR A 440 -3.53 5.02 -11.07
C TYR A 440 -4.87 4.98 -11.84
N SER A 441 -5.67 3.95 -11.62
CA SER A 441 -7.03 3.83 -12.19
C SER A 441 -7.91 5.03 -11.84
N ALA A 442 -7.90 5.48 -10.58
CA ALA A 442 -8.67 6.64 -10.14
C ALA A 442 -8.21 7.93 -10.84
N ILE A 443 -6.90 8.11 -11.00
CA ILE A 443 -6.32 9.24 -11.74
C ILE A 443 -6.76 9.20 -13.22
N GLN A 444 -6.69 8.05 -13.89
CA GLN A 444 -7.10 7.91 -15.28
C GLN A 444 -8.59 8.22 -15.48
N VAL A 445 -9.45 7.76 -14.58
CA VAL A 445 -10.88 8.08 -14.59
C VAL A 445 -11.11 9.58 -14.42
N ALA A 446 -10.43 10.23 -13.47
CA ALA A 446 -10.54 11.66 -13.26
C ALA A 446 -10.07 12.47 -14.48
N VAL A 447 -8.96 12.09 -15.11
CA VAL A 447 -8.44 12.72 -16.33
C VAL A 447 -9.45 12.57 -17.48
N ALA A 448 -9.97 11.37 -17.71
CA ALA A 448 -10.94 11.12 -18.79
C ALA A 448 -12.26 11.89 -18.58
N LEU A 449 -12.73 12.01 -17.33
CA LEU A 449 -13.90 12.84 -17.01
C LEU A 449 -13.61 14.33 -17.26
N ALA A 450 -12.44 14.82 -16.87
CA ALA A 450 -12.04 16.21 -17.12
C ALA A 450 -12.01 16.53 -18.62
N GLU A 451 -11.45 15.63 -19.44
CA GLU A 451 -11.49 15.73 -20.90
C GLU A 451 -12.92 15.74 -21.45
N ALA A 452 -13.78 14.84 -20.95
CA ALA A 452 -15.19 14.75 -21.41
C ALA A 452 -16.03 15.99 -21.06
N PHE A 453 -15.64 16.73 -20.01
CA PHE A 453 -16.29 17.98 -19.58
C PHE A 453 -15.56 19.23 -20.04
N ASP A 454 -14.44 19.10 -20.77
CA ASP A 454 -13.59 20.21 -21.23
C ASP A 454 -13.17 21.14 -20.07
N CYS A 455 -12.69 20.53 -18.98
CA CYS A 455 -12.25 21.23 -17.77
C CYS A 455 -10.97 20.62 -17.18
N GLY A 456 -10.40 21.26 -16.16
CA GLY A 456 -9.29 20.67 -15.37
C GLY A 456 -9.81 19.66 -14.36
N VAL A 457 -8.93 18.74 -13.91
CA VAL A 457 -9.28 17.74 -12.87
C VAL A 457 -9.75 18.42 -11.58
N ASN A 458 -9.15 19.57 -11.21
CA ASN A 458 -9.56 20.33 -10.03
C ASN A 458 -10.90 21.07 -10.19
N ASP A 459 -11.47 21.14 -11.41
CA ASP A 459 -12.75 21.77 -11.70
C ASP A 459 -13.90 20.74 -11.78
N LEU A 460 -13.58 19.44 -11.68
CA LEU A 460 -14.58 18.38 -11.61
C LEU A 460 -15.38 18.47 -10.30
N PRO A 461 -16.65 18.04 -10.30
CA PRO A 461 -17.43 17.85 -9.07
C PRO A 461 -16.91 16.59 -8.32
N LEU A 462 -15.63 16.60 -7.95
CA LEU A 462 -14.92 15.52 -7.32
C LEU A 462 -14.17 16.03 -6.09
N SER A 463 -14.44 15.44 -4.93
CA SER A 463 -13.73 15.72 -3.68
C SER A 463 -12.96 14.50 -3.20
N MET A 464 -11.78 14.73 -2.62
CA MET A 464 -10.91 13.69 -2.11
C MET A 464 -10.87 13.71 -0.58
N VAL A 465 -11.26 12.60 0.05
CA VAL A 465 -11.24 12.38 1.50
C VAL A 465 -10.34 11.17 1.76
N LEU A 466 -9.07 11.43 1.99
CA LEU A 466 -8.04 10.41 2.00
C LEU A 466 -7.62 10.01 3.41
N SER A 467 -7.37 8.73 3.56
CA SER A 467 -6.85 8.10 4.77
C SER A 467 -5.44 7.59 4.52
N TRP A 468 -4.51 7.90 5.41
CA TRP A 468 -3.14 7.41 5.30
C TRP A 468 -2.74 6.54 6.50
N TYR A 469 -1.75 5.68 6.31
CA TYR A 469 -1.15 4.89 7.36
C TYR A 469 0.35 4.69 7.15
N GLU A 470 0.78 4.31 5.95
CA GLU A 470 2.16 3.92 5.66
C GLU A 470 2.67 4.49 4.32
N GLN A 471 3.83 4.06 3.89
CA GLN A 471 4.66 4.67 2.87
C GLN A 471 4.02 4.68 1.47
N LYS A 472 3.18 3.70 1.15
CA LYS A 472 2.44 3.73 -0.14
C LYS A 472 1.46 4.90 -0.22
N ALA A 473 0.85 5.28 0.90
CA ALA A 473 0.04 6.50 0.93
C ALA A 473 0.88 7.76 0.73
N VAL A 474 2.15 7.76 1.19
CA VAL A 474 3.06 8.90 0.98
C VAL A 474 3.41 9.05 -0.50
N CYS A 475 3.81 7.99 -1.20
CA CYS A 475 4.14 8.08 -2.63
C CYS A 475 2.92 8.44 -3.48
N ILE A 476 1.72 7.95 -3.14
CA ILE A 476 0.47 8.35 -3.82
C ILE A 476 0.17 9.83 -3.58
N LEU A 477 0.29 10.33 -2.35
CA LEU A 477 0.11 11.75 -2.06
C LEU A 477 1.09 12.60 -2.89
N LEU A 478 2.38 12.24 -2.92
CA LEU A 478 3.36 12.95 -3.73
C LEU A 478 3.01 12.92 -5.23
N THR A 479 2.41 11.83 -5.72
CA THR A 479 1.89 11.76 -7.09
C THR A 479 0.76 12.75 -7.33
N LEU A 480 -0.20 12.86 -6.41
CA LEU A 480 -1.29 13.82 -6.51
C LEU A 480 -0.76 15.26 -6.50
N LEU A 481 0.24 15.55 -5.65
CA LEU A 481 0.88 16.87 -5.60
C LEU A 481 1.64 17.18 -6.90
N TYR A 482 2.38 16.21 -7.45
CA TYR A 482 3.05 16.35 -8.74
C TYR A 482 2.06 16.68 -9.86
N LEU A 483 0.90 16.04 -9.88
CA LEU A 483 -0.19 16.30 -10.84
C LEU A 483 -0.94 17.63 -10.58
N GLY A 484 -0.58 18.36 -9.52
CA GLY A 484 -1.24 19.62 -9.16
C GLY A 484 -2.64 19.45 -8.62
N ILE A 485 -3.00 18.28 -8.11
CA ILE A 485 -4.30 18.01 -7.47
C ILE A 485 -4.37 18.79 -6.15
N ARG A 486 -5.53 19.38 -5.87
CA ARG A 486 -5.75 20.28 -4.73
C ARG A 486 -6.98 19.89 -3.91
N ASN A 487 -7.10 20.54 -2.73
CA ASN A 487 -8.26 20.45 -1.84
C ASN A 487 -8.51 19.03 -1.32
N ILE A 488 -7.44 18.39 -0.81
CA ILE A 488 -7.49 17.03 -0.26
C ILE A 488 -7.75 17.10 1.25
N LYS A 489 -8.82 16.48 1.74
CA LYS A 489 -9.03 16.18 3.16
C LYS A 489 -8.21 14.96 3.53
N LEU A 490 -7.29 15.09 4.49
CA LEU A 490 -6.35 14.04 4.88
C LEU A 490 -6.51 13.67 6.36
N GLY A 491 -6.60 12.40 6.65
CA GLY A 491 -6.75 11.89 8.01
C GLY A 491 -6.20 10.49 8.26
N PRO A 492 -6.39 9.99 9.48
CA PRO A 492 -7.05 10.63 10.63
C PRO A 492 -6.20 11.69 11.34
N THR A 493 -4.88 11.71 11.07
CA THR A 493 -3.92 12.71 11.54
C THR A 493 -3.05 13.17 10.37
N LEU A 494 -2.41 14.30 10.49
CA LEU A 494 -1.33 14.68 9.57
C LEU A 494 -0.06 13.88 9.90
N PRO A 495 0.84 13.63 8.92
CA PRO A 495 2.06 12.86 9.16
C PRO A 495 3.00 13.55 10.15
N ALA A 496 3.46 12.81 11.17
CA ALA A 496 4.36 13.32 12.20
C ALA A 496 5.73 13.79 11.67
N PHE A 497 6.13 13.31 10.51
CA PHE A 497 7.38 13.69 9.84
C PHE A 497 7.26 14.96 8.98
N VAL A 498 6.06 15.53 8.87
CA VAL A 498 5.86 16.81 8.15
C VAL A 498 6.01 17.95 9.15
N SER A 499 7.03 18.79 8.93
CA SER A 499 7.29 19.98 9.73
C SER A 499 6.23 21.06 9.53
N PRO A 500 6.10 22.04 10.44
CA PRO A 500 5.20 23.17 10.23
C PRO A 500 5.50 23.93 8.93
N GLY A 501 6.79 24.19 8.61
CA GLY A 501 7.16 24.90 7.39
C GLY A 501 6.79 24.15 6.11
N VAL A 502 6.99 22.84 6.06
CA VAL A 502 6.55 21.99 4.94
C VAL A 502 5.03 21.89 4.89
N LEU A 503 4.36 21.82 6.06
CA LEU A 503 2.90 21.81 6.11
C LEU A 503 2.29 23.10 5.54
N ASP A 504 2.86 24.27 5.87
CA ASP A 504 2.42 25.55 5.31
C ASP A 504 2.49 25.54 3.77
N VAL A 505 3.56 24.99 3.20
CA VAL A 505 3.69 24.81 1.73
C VAL A 505 2.59 23.90 1.18
N LEU A 506 2.27 22.79 1.86
CA LEU A 506 1.22 21.86 1.44
C LEU A 506 -0.18 22.50 1.50
N VAL A 507 -0.45 23.29 2.54
CA VAL A 507 -1.72 23.99 2.71
C VAL A 507 -1.87 25.12 1.68
N GLU A 508 -0.87 25.98 1.54
CA GLU A 508 -0.93 27.16 0.67
C GLU A 508 -0.98 26.78 -0.81
N ASN A 509 -0.18 25.79 -1.23
CA ASN A 509 -0.07 25.46 -2.66
C ASN A 509 -1.09 24.41 -3.12
N TYR A 510 -1.51 23.52 -2.21
CA TYR A 510 -2.33 22.35 -2.59
C TYR A 510 -3.66 22.27 -1.82
N GLY A 511 -3.90 23.10 -0.82
CA GLY A 511 -5.13 23.08 -0.05
C GLY A 511 -5.29 21.78 0.78
N ILE A 512 -4.18 21.18 1.24
CA ILE A 512 -4.26 20.02 2.13
C ILE A 512 -4.87 20.45 3.45
N ALA A 513 -5.93 19.78 3.89
CA ALA A 513 -6.61 20.07 5.14
C ALA A 513 -6.85 18.80 5.95
N PRO A 514 -6.75 18.85 7.29
CA PRO A 514 -7.14 17.71 8.12
C PRO A 514 -8.66 17.47 8.01
N ILE A 515 -9.08 16.22 8.20
CA ILE A 515 -10.49 15.90 8.42
C ILE A 515 -10.96 16.51 9.75
N THR A 516 -12.24 16.85 9.84
CA THR A 516 -12.86 17.42 11.05
C THR A 516 -14.02 16.53 11.54
N THR A 517 -15.27 16.87 11.22
CA THR A 517 -16.41 15.96 11.39
C THR A 517 -17.02 15.62 10.04
N PRO A 518 -17.62 14.44 9.87
CA PRO A 518 -18.23 14.03 8.60
C PRO A 518 -19.20 15.07 8.04
N GLU A 519 -20.05 15.63 8.89
CA GLU A 519 -21.08 16.60 8.49
C GLU A 519 -20.47 17.95 8.08
N ALA A 520 -19.47 18.43 8.82
CA ALA A 520 -18.82 19.71 8.52
C ALA A 520 -18.00 19.64 7.23
N ASP A 521 -17.22 18.54 7.09
CA ASP A 521 -16.43 18.34 5.86
C ASP A 521 -17.33 18.12 4.65
N LEU A 522 -18.44 17.39 4.79
CA LEU A 522 -19.39 17.17 3.70
C LEU A 522 -20.04 18.49 3.26
N ALA A 523 -20.52 19.32 4.20
CA ALA A 523 -21.08 20.63 3.90
C ALA A 523 -20.06 21.54 3.19
N GLU A 524 -18.82 21.59 3.69
CA GLU A 524 -17.73 22.35 3.06
C GLU A 524 -17.48 21.90 1.62
N LEU A 525 -17.37 20.58 1.40
CA LEU A 525 -17.07 20.00 0.09
C LEU A 525 -18.21 20.15 -0.92
N LEU A 526 -19.45 20.24 -0.47
CA LEU A 526 -20.64 20.50 -1.30
C LEU A 526 -20.94 22.00 -1.49
N GLY A 527 -20.24 22.87 -0.76
CA GLY A 527 -20.45 24.32 -0.81
C GLY A 527 -21.73 24.79 -0.13
N GLU A 528 -22.16 24.09 0.94
CA GLU A 528 -23.37 24.34 1.73
C GLU A 528 -23.09 25.21 2.98
#